data_cc3880edaeb19fffdba758e8816e1764
#
_entry.id   cc3880edaeb19fffdba758e8816e1764
#
_cell.length_a   1.000
_cell.length_b   1.000
_cell.length_c   1.000
_cell.angle_alpha   90.00
_cell.angle_beta   90.00
_cell.angle_gamma   90.00
#
_symmetry.space_group_name_H-M   'P 1'
#
loop_
_entity.id
_entity.type
_entity.pdbx_description
1 polymer ?
#
loop_
_entity_poly.entity_id
_entity_poly.type
_entity_poly.pdbx_seq_one_letter_code
_entity_poly.pdbx_strand_id
1 'polypeptide(L)'
;MVKEYAPKYYAGMPLGTSNDQGCGIRLGQSVGGKTDHMNRVTAWRFLNPPLAFAQGIVVNKYGKRFCNEMVYGATLGDAMCEDNEGKAYLILSAELFTESKVQANKALPFQRDMAKMLMYFNAKKKTDLEDIAKVYNLPTDNLISEVKKYNEAANSGTPCEFGKASTDVKYLEGPFYIMDISIDSKLAPLTTLTLGGLMVNEETGEVLDQNK
;
A
#
# COMPACT_ATOMS: atom_id res chain seq x y z
N MET A 1 5.91 -21.31 1.82
CA MET A 1 6.15 -20.31 2.88
C MET A 1 5.05 -19.24 2.93
N VAL A 2 4.99 -18.21 2.02
CA VAL A 2 3.99 -17.12 2.15
C VAL A 2 2.57 -17.65 2.25
N LYS A 3 2.16 -18.58 1.38
CA LYS A 3 0.82 -19.20 1.42
C LYS A 3 0.51 -19.89 2.75
N GLU A 4 1.51 -20.45 3.40
CA GLU A 4 1.40 -21.23 4.64
C GLU A 4 1.44 -20.33 5.88
N TYR A 5 2.44 -19.43 5.95
CA TYR A 5 2.72 -18.64 7.14
C TYR A 5 2.12 -17.23 7.12
N ALA A 6 1.90 -16.66 5.93
CA ALA A 6 1.41 -15.29 5.77
C ALA A 6 0.39 -15.17 4.62
N PRO A 7 -0.75 -15.90 4.67
CA PRO A 7 -1.70 -16.00 3.56
C PRO A 7 -2.28 -14.67 3.11
N LYS A 8 -2.37 -13.67 3.98
CA LYS A 8 -2.84 -12.31 3.66
C LYS A 8 -1.99 -11.62 2.58
N TYR A 9 -0.71 -12.02 2.46
CA TYR A 9 0.27 -11.44 1.52
C TYR A 9 0.45 -12.28 0.25
N TYR A 10 -0.22 -13.43 0.15
CA TYR A 10 0.01 -14.39 -0.92
C TYR A 10 -0.31 -13.87 -2.33
N ALA A 11 -1.26 -12.94 -2.44
CA ALA A 11 -1.60 -12.31 -3.72
C ALA A 11 -0.58 -11.25 -4.18
N GLY A 12 0.38 -10.89 -3.33
CA GLY A 12 1.43 -9.93 -3.67
C GLY A 12 2.49 -10.50 -4.61
N MET A 13 3.21 -9.62 -5.27
CA MET A 13 4.31 -9.96 -6.17
C MET A 13 5.61 -10.09 -5.35
N PRO A 14 6.24 -11.26 -5.25
CA PRO A 14 7.50 -11.42 -4.53
C PRO A 14 8.62 -10.65 -5.22
N LEU A 15 9.44 -9.93 -4.42
CA LEU A 15 10.63 -9.20 -4.91
C LEU A 15 11.85 -10.10 -5.09
N GLY A 16 11.87 -11.28 -4.47
CA GLY A 16 12.96 -12.23 -4.59
C GLY A 16 13.07 -12.86 -5.97
N THR A 17 14.16 -13.59 -6.21
CA THR A 17 14.33 -14.35 -7.43
C THR A 17 13.47 -15.62 -7.41
N SER A 18 13.23 -16.24 -8.57
CA SER A 18 12.46 -17.49 -8.66
C SER A 18 13.09 -18.66 -7.88
N ASN A 19 14.38 -18.55 -7.53
CA ASN A 19 15.12 -19.53 -6.75
C ASN A 19 15.12 -19.25 -5.24
N ASP A 20 14.55 -18.14 -4.79
CA ASP A 20 14.40 -17.80 -3.36
C ASP A 20 13.27 -18.61 -2.72
N GLN A 21 13.45 -19.92 -2.66
CA GLN A 21 12.45 -20.88 -2.18
C GLN A 21 12.67 -21.34 -0.72
N GLY A 22 13.49 -20.61 0.03
CA GLY A 22 13.80 -20.90 1.44
C GLY A 22 14.63 -22.16 1.64
N CYS A 23 15.48 -22.53 0.69
CA CYS A 23 16.34 -23.73 0.84
C CYS A 23 17.33 -23.59 2.00
N GLY A 24 17.87 -22.39 2.26
CA GLY A 24 18.72 -22.13 3.42
C GLY A 24 18.01 -22.34 4.76
N ILE A 25 16.73 -21.95 4.85
CA ILE A 25 15.91 -22.19 6.04
C ILE A 25 15.71 -23.69 6.25
N ARG A 26 15.33 -24.44 5.21
CA ARG A 26 15.16 -25.89 5.28
C ARG A 26 16.44 -26.63 5.63
N LEU A 27 17.59 -26.16 5.10
CA LEU A 27 18.88 -26.71 5.44
C LEU A 27 19.21 -26.52 6.93
N GLY A 28 19.00 -25.31 7.47
CA GLY A 28 19.18 -25.05 8.89
C GLY A 28 18.25 -25.89 9.77
N GLN A 29 16.97 -25.99 9.39
CA GLN A 29 16.01 -26.84 10.11
C GLN A 29 16.37 -28.33 10.09
N SER A 30 16.98 -28.83 9.01
CA SER A 30 17.37 -30.24 8.91
C SER A 30 18.47 -30.65 9.89
N VAL A 31 19.18 -29.69 10.45
CA VAL A 31 20.21 -29.90 11.50
C VAL A 31 19.78 -29.33 12.85
N GLY A 32 18.48 -29.11 13.06
CA GLY A 32 17.90 -28.66 14.34
C GLY A 32 17.84 -27.17 14.52
N GLY A 33 18.09 -26.37 13.48
CA GLY A 33 17.99 -24.92 13.56
C GLY A 33 16.55 -24.42 13.80
N LYS A 34 16.40 -23.50 14.75
CA LYS A 34 15.13 -22.86 15.09
C LYS A 34 14.79 -21.78 14.07
N THR A 35 13.51 -21.63 13.75
CA THR A 35 13.03 -20.55 12.89
C THR A 35 12.16 -19.57 13.66
N ASP A 36 12.17 -18.30 13.23
CA ASP A 36 11.34 -17.28 13.81
C ASP A 36 10.79 -16.33 12.74
N HIS A 37 9.75 -15.57 13.10
CA HIS A 37 9.12 -14.54 12.27
C HIS A 37 8.63 -15.06 10.90
N MET A 38 8.37 -16.36 10.76
CA MET A 38 7.95 -16.97 9.48
C MET A 38 6.65 -16.38 8.92
N ASN A 39 5.82 -15.80 9.79
CA ASN A 39 4.59 -15.10 9.43
C ASN A 39 4.80 -13.62 9.08
N ARG A 40 6.02 -13.11 9.18
CA ARG A 40 6.31 -11.71 8.88
C ARG A 40 6.66 -11.54 7.40
N VAL A 41 5.93 -10.64 6.77
CA VAL A 41 6.13 -10.21 5.38
C VAL A 41 6.02 -8.70 5.36
N THR A 42 6.88 -8.01 4.64
CA THR A 42 6.67 -6.59 4.34
C THR A 42 6.01 -6.46 2.97
N ALA A 43 5.01 -5.58 2.86
CA ALA A 43 4.30 -5.29 1.63
C ALA A 43 4.50 -3.80 1.28
N TRP A 44 5.02 -3.50 0.10
CA TRP A 44 5.46 -2.15 -0.24
C TRP A 44 4.48 -1.45 -1.18
N ARG A 45 3.67 -0.54 -0.61
CA ARG A 45 2.79 0.36 -1.36
C ARG A 45 3.30 1.79 -1.26
N PHE A 46 4.26 2.15 -2.12
CA PHE A 46 4.74 3.52 -2.22
C PHE A 46 3.76 4.38 -3.05
N LEU A 47 3.30 5.48 -2.44
CA LEU A 47 2.52 6.50 -3.15
C LEU A 47 3.39 7.67 -3.63
N ASN A 48 4.51 7.90 -2.97
CA ASN A 48 5.46 8.96 -3.34
C ASN A 48 6.78 8.35 -3.80
N PRO A 49 7.30 8.69 -4.97
CA PRO A 49 6.76 9.63 -5.96
C PRO A 49 5.66 9.02 -6.85
N PRO A 50 4.71 9.81 -7.37
CA PRO A 50 4.57 11.26 -7.22
C PRO A 50 3.94 11.65 -5.88
N LEU A 51 4.38 12.76 -5.28
CA LEU A 51 3.88 13.27 -3.99
C LEU A 51 2.35 13.48 -4.01
N ALA A 52 1.82 13.96 -5.12
CA ALA A 52 0.40 14.23 -5.29
C ALA A 52 -0.48 12.97 -5.09
N PHE A 53 0.04 11.75 -5.27
CA PHE A 53 -0.69 10.54 -4.90
C PHE A 53 -0.92 10.46 -3.38
N ALA A 54 0.13 10.75 -2.60
CA ALA A 54 0.03 10.74 -1.14
C ALA A 54 -0.76 11.92 -0.58
N GLN A 55 -0.97 12.98 -1.38
CA GLN A 55 -1.82 14.12 -1.03
C GLN A 55 -3.32 13.89 -1.31
N GLY A 56 -3.67 12.82 -2.02
CA GLY A 56 -5.04 12.31 -2.10
C GLY A 56 -5.43 11.50 -0.86
N ILE A 57 -6.43 10.65 -1.01
CA ILE A 57 -6.86 9.72 0.05
C ILE A 57 -6.84 8.28 -0.42
N VAL A 58 -6.54 7.36 0.50
CA VAL A 58 -6.66 5.92 0.29
C VAL A 58 -7.81 5.38 1.12
N VAL A 59 -8.74 4.70 0.47
CA VAL A 59 -9.89 4.06 1.13
C VAL A 59 -9.87 2.55 0.92
N ASN A 60 -10.39 1.81 1.90
CA ASN A 60 -10.59 0.37 1.81
C ASN A 60 -11.89 0.01 1.05
N LYS A 61 -12.20 -1.27 0.95
CA LYS A 61 -13.44 -1.75 0.30
C LYS A 61 -14.74 -1.27 0.96
N TYR A 62 -14.65 -0.75 2.19
CA TYR A 62 -15.79 -0.15 2.90
C TYR A 62 -15.92 1.36 2.66
N GLY A 63 -15.14 1.92 1.74
CA GLY A 63 -15.13 3.36 1.44
C GLY A 63 -14.56 4.22 2.57
N LYS A 64 -13.80 3.66 3.50
CA LYS A 64 -13.23 4.34 4.66
C LYS A 64 -11.72 4.49 4.53
N ARG A 65 -11.19 5.66 4.87
CA ARG A 65 -9.75 5.86 5.09
C ARG A 65 -9.30 5.02 6.27
N PHE A 66 -8.04 4.60 6.26
CA PHE A 66 -7.49 3.72 7.29
C PHE A 66 -6.05 4.06 7.68
N CYS A 67 -5.44 5.06 7.05
CA CYS A 67 -4.05 5.42 7.34
C CYS A 67 -3.74 6.86 6.93
N ASN A 68 -2.55 7.31 7.32
CA ASN A 68 -1.91 8.49 6.75
C ASN A 68 -1.20 8.08 5.45
N GLU A 69 -1.59 8.63 4.34
CA GLU A 69 -1.07 8.30 3.01
C GLU A 69 0.41 8.74 2.80
N MET A 70 0.92 9.58 3.70
CA MET A 70 2.32 10.05 3.69
C MET A 70 3.28 9.10 4.41
N VAL A 71 2.78 8.04 5.05
CA VAL A 71 3.65 7.08 5.75
C VAL A 71 4.53 6.29 4.78
N TYR A 72 5.57 5.67 5.32
CA TYR A 72 6.44 4.78 4.57
C TYR A 72 5.63 3.66 3.89
N GLY A 73 6.00 3.32 2.66
CA GLY A 73 5.22 2.39 1.83
C GLY A 73 5.02 0.99 2.44
N ALA A 74 5.94 0.52 3.30
CA ALA A 74 5.75 -0.73 4.02
C ALA A 74 4.67 -0.61 5.09
N THR A 75 4.61 0.50 5.82
CA THR A 75 3.55 0.77 6.80
C THR A 75 2.17 0.82 6.15
N LEU A 76 2.07 1.46 4.98
CA LEU A 76 0.83 1.48 4.21
C LEU A 76 0.46 0.08 3.70
N GLY A 77 1.43 -0.66 3.16
CA GLY A 77 1.22 -2.02 2.68
C GLY A 77 0.77 -2.98 3.79
N ASP A 78 1.37 -2.87 4.98
CA ASP A 78 0.97 -3.67 6.14
C ASP A 78 -0.46 -3.33 6.58
N ALA A 79 -0.81 -2.04 6.72
CA ALA A 79 -2.17 -1.62 7.06
C ALA A 79 -3.21 -2.10 6.03
N MET A 80 -2.84 -2.15 4.74
CA MET A 80 -3.69 -2.73 3.70
C MET A 80 -3.93 -4.22 3.92
N CYS A 81 -2.88 -5.00 4.19
CA CYS A 81 -2.95 -6.45 4.23
C CYS A 81 -3.47 -6.98 5.57
N GLU A 82 -3.05 -6.39 6.69
CA GLU A 82 -3.41 -6.86 8.02
C GLU A 82 -4.85 -6.49 8.40
N ASP A 83 -5.26 -5.24 8.15
CA ASP A 83 -6.50 -4.69 8.68
C ASP A 83 -7.58 -4.44 7.60
N ASN A 84 -7.21 -4.47 6.31
CA ASN A 84 -8.08 -4.06 5.21
C ASN A 84 -8.20 -5.13 4.09
N GLU A 85 -7.92 -6.37 4.39
CA GLU A 85 -8.04 -7.53 3.47
C GLU A 85 -7.28 -7.33 2.15
N GLY A 86 -6.22 -6.53 2.17
CA GLY A 86 -5.42 -6.19 0.98
C GLY A 86 -6.13 -5.30 -0.04
N LYS A 87 -7.32 -4.75 0.26
CA LYS A 87 -8.10 -3.92 -0.66
C LYS A 87 -7.92 -2.44 -0.37
N ALA A 88 -7.47 -1.69 -1.38
CA ALA A 88 -7.27 -0.26 -1.26
C ALA A 88 -7.47 0.46 -2.61
N TYR A 89 -8.04 1.65 -2.55
CA TYR A 89 -8.32 2.50 -3.69
C TYR A 89 -7.82 3.90 -3.43
N LEU A 90 -6.99 4.42 -4.34
CA LEU A 90 -6.48 5.78 -4.30
C LEU A 90 -7.47 6.71 -5.02
N ILE A 91 -7.86 7.79 -4.35
CA ILE A 91 -8.79 8.81 -4.89
C ILE A 91 -8.08 10.16 -4.93
N LEU A 92 -8.14 10.79 -6.08
CA LEU A 92 -7.54 12.11 -6.36
C LEU A 92 -8.58 13.05 -6.97
N SER A 93 -8.43 14.35 -6.70
CA SER A 93 -9.05 15.39 -7.52
C SER A 93 -8.39 15.46 -8.90
N ALA A 94 -9.03 16.13 -9.87
CA ALA A 94 -8.42 16.35 -11.18
C ALA A 94 -7.14 17.18 -11.12
N GLU A 95 -7.06 18.10 -10.16
CA GLU A 95 -5.86 18.90 -9.91
C GLU A 95 -4.69 18.01 -9.49
N LEU A 96 -4.86 17.20 -8.42
CA LEU A 96 -3.83 16.27 -7.94
C LEU A 96 -3.44 15.24 -9.01
N PHE A 97 -4.42 14.76 -9.80
CA PHE A 97 -4.12 13.86 -10.91
C PHE A 97 -3.26 14.52 -12.00
N THR A 98 -3.50 15.80 -12.29
CA THR A 98 -2.70 16.57 -13.25
C THR A 98 -1.29 16.82 -12.69
N GLU A 99 -1.20 17.21 -11.42
CA GLU A 99 0.08 17.40 -10.73
C GLU A 99 0.89 16.10 -10.68
N SER A 100 0.25 14.96 -10.42
CA SER A 100 0.89 13.64 -10.45
C SER A 100 1.60 13.34 -11.77
N LYS A 101 1.02 13.74 -12.91
CA LYS A 101 1.67 13.57 -14.22
C LYS A 101 2.95 14.40 -14.35
N VAL A 102 2.92 15.62 -13.84
CA VAL A 102 4.10 16.51 -13.86
C VAL A 102 5.20 15.96 -12.96
N GLN A 103 4.84 15.59 -11.75
CA GLN A 103 5.78 15.06 -10.76
C GLN A 103 6.38 13.70 -11.18
N ALA A 104 5.57 12.81 -11.76
CA ALA A 104 6.03 11.52 -12.26
C ALA A 104 7.15 11.67 -13.31
N ASN A 105 7.09 12.69 -14.17
CA ASN A 105 8.14 12.93 -15.17
C ASN A 105 9.52 13.30 -14.58
N LYS A 106 9.54 13.73 -13.30
CA LYS A 106 10.77 14.09 -12.57
C LYS A 106 11.30 12.93 -11.72
N ALA A 107 10.54 11.84 -11.58
CA ALA A 107 10.92 10.67 -10.80
C ALA A 107 11.94 9.78 -11.54
N LEU A 108 12.56 8.86 -10.82
CA LEU A 108 13.44 7.85 -11.42
C LEU A 108 12.67 7.02 -12.48
N PRO A 109 13.34 6.54 -13.54
CA PRO A 109 12.67 5.90 -14.68
C PRO A 109 11.66 4.83 -14.27
N PHE A 110 12.02 3.92 -13.38
CA PHE A 110 11.13 2.85 -12.96
C PHE A 110 9.91 3.38 -12.17
N GLN A 111 10.10 4.37 -11.28
CA GLN A 111 9.02 4.99 -10.50
C GLN A 111 8.07 5.78 -11.42
N ARG A 112 8.64 6.52 -12.37
CA ARG A 112 7.91 7.23 -13.41
C ARG A 112 7.02 6.28 -14.21
N ASP A 113 7.59 5.17 -14.66
CA ASP A 113 6.89 4.23 -15.55
C ASP A 113 5.78 3.49 -14.79
N MET A 114 6.02 3.13 -13.52
CA MET A 114 4.99 2.58 -12.63
C MET A 114 3.84 3.56 -12.38
N ALA A 115 4.15 4.82 -12.05
CA ALA A 115 3.13 5.85 -11.85
C ALA A 115 2.33 6.12 -13.12
N LYS A 116 2.99 6.19 -14.28
CA LYS A 116 2.31 6.33 -15.59
C LYS A 116 1.41 5.15 -15.90
N MET A 117 1.88 3.93 -15.68
CA MET A 117 1.08 2.72 -15.89
C MET A 117 -0.20 2.77 -15.05
N LEU A 118 -0.09 3.13 -13.77
CA LEU A 118 -1.24 3.29 -12.88
C LEU A 118 -2.20 4.37 -13.38
N MET A 119 -1.69 5.55 -13.74
CA MET A 119 -2.51 6.67 -14.23
C MET A 119 -3.20 6.39 -15.56
N TYR A 120 -2.52 5.75 -16.53
CA TYR A 120 -3.07 5.56 -17.88
C TYR A 120 -4.00 4.35 -18.00
N PHE A 121 -3.71 3.26 -17.30
CA PHE A 121 -4.44 2.00 -17.49
C PHE A 121 -5.42 1.69 -16.36
N ASN A 122 -5.17 2.20 -15.15
CA ASN A 122 -5.98 1.87 -13.98
C ASN A 122 -6.96 3.00 -13.61
N ALA A 123 -6.57 4.27 -13.79
CA ALA A 123 -7.39 5.40 -13.36
C ALA A 123 -8.75 5.46 -14.08
N LYS A 124 -9.82 5.62 -13.30
CA LYS A 124 -11.18 5.86 -13.78
C LYS A 124 -11.60 7.25 -13.34
N LYS A 125 -12.01 8.09 -14.31
CA LYS A 125 -12.49 9.45 -14.06
C LYS A 125 -14.01 9.46 -13.93
N LYS A 126 -14.53 10.18 -12.92
CA LYS A 126 -15.95 10.45 -12.73
C LYS A 126 -16.16 11.89 -12.24
N THR A 127 -17.38 12.42 -12.44
CA THR A 127 -17.70 13.79 -12.07
C THR A 127 -17.91 13.94 -10.57
N ASP A 128 -18.55 12.98 -9.93
CA ASP A 128 -18.95 13.00 -8.54
C ASP A 128 -18.51 11.74 -7.77
N LEU A 129 -18.68 11.76 -6.45
CA LEU A 129 -18.26 10.67 -5.56
C LEU A 129 -19.21 9.47 -5.64
N GLU A 130 -20.47 9.69 -5.94
CA GLU A 130 -21.46 8.64 -6.14
C GLU A 130 -21.07 7.73 -7.30
N ASP A 131 -20.63 8.31 -8.40
CA ASP A 131 -20.15 7.54 -9.55
C ASP A 131 -18.76 6.95 -9.34
N ILE A 132 -17.90 7.60 -8.57
CA ILE A 132 -16.61 7.02 -8.10
C ILE A 132 -16.86 5.76 -7.28
N ALA A 133 -17.80 5.81 -6.32
CA ALA A 133 -18.13 4.67 -5.47
C ALA A 133 -18.60 3.45 -6.28
N LYS A 134 -19.40 3.67 -7.32
CA LYS A 134 -19.91 2.61 -8.21
C LYS A 134 -18.81 1.86 -8.97
N VAL A 135 -17.64 2.48 -9.22
CA VAL A 135 -16.55 1.85 -9.99
C VAL A 135 -16.07 0.54 -9.35
N TYR A 136 -16.01 0.52 -8.02
CA TYR A 136 -15.54 -0.64 -7.25
C TYR A 136 -16.56 -1.09 -6.18
N ASN A 137 -17.84 -0.72 -6.33
CA ASN A 137 -18.93 -1.06 -5.42
C ASN A 137 -18.64 -0.64 -3.97
N LEU A 138 -18.08 0.56 -3.78
CA LEU A 138 -17.83 1.11 -2.45
C LEU A 138 -19.12 1.64 -1.83
N PRO A 139 -19.31 1.54 -0.49
CA PRO A 139 -20.40 2.21 0.21
C PRO A 139 -20.33 3.74 0.03
N THR A 140 -21.26 4.28 -0.74
CA THR A 140 -21.27 5.69 -1.18
C THR A 140 -21.25 6.66 0.00
N ASP A 141 -22.11 6.43 1.00
CA ASP A 141 -22.22 7.32 2.18
C ASP A 141 -20.92 7.38 2.98
N ASN A 142 -20.24 6.24 3.11
CA ASN A 142 -18.94 6.20 3.77
C ASN A 142 -17.91 7.03 3.01
N LEU A 143 -17.82 6.83 1.68
CA LEU A 143 -16.86 7.55 0.85
C LEU A 143 -17.10 9.06 0.89
N ILE A 144 -18.35 9.51 0.75
CA ILE A 144 -18.72 10.93 0.83
C ILE A 144 -18.33 11.49 2.21
N SER A 145 -18.61 10.74 3.28
CA SER A 145 -18.26 11.16 4.64
C SER A 145 -16.76 11.32 4.83
N GLU A 146 -15.95 10.40 4.30
CA GLU A 146 -14.46 10.47 4.41
C GLU A 146 -13.90 11.66 3.62
N VAL A 147 -14.37 11.90 2.40
CA VAL A 147 -13.94 13.07 1.60
C VAL A 147 -14.37 14.37 2.30
N LYS A 148 -15.57 14.43 2.88
CA LYS A 148 -16.04 15.59 3.63
C LYS A 148 -15.13 15.90 4.82
N LYS A 149 -14.85 14.92 5.68
CA LYS A 149 -13.93 15.07 6.82
C LYS A 149 -12.53 15.52 6.39
N TYR A 150 -12.02 14.93 5.31
CA TYR A 150 -10.73 15.30 4.75
C TYR A 150 -10.70 16.74 4.26
N ASN A 151 -11.76 17.19 3.59
CA ASN A 151 -11.91 18.55 3.11
C ASN A 151 -12.12 19.57 4.26
N GLU A 152 -12.77 19.18 5.35
CA GLU A 152 -12.86 20.01 6.57
C GLU A 152 -11.48 20.27 7.16
N ALA A 153 -10.59 19.25 7.21
CA ALA A 153 -9.21 19.41 7.63
C ALA A 153 -8.41 20.32 6.67
N ALA A 154 -8.60 20.17 5.35
CA ALA A 154 -7.97 21.04 4.35
C ALA A 154 -8.36 22.51 4.54
N ASN A 155 -9.64 22.80 4.75
CA ASN A 155 -10.18 24.14 4.91
C ASN A 155 -9.75 24.79 6.24
N SER A 156 -9.65 24.01 7.30
CA SER A 156 -9.23 24.50 8.62
C SER A 156 -7.71 24.63 8.77
N GLY A 157 -6.93 24.10 7.82
CA GLY A 157 -5.47 24.08 7.92
C GLY A 157 -4.96 23.19 9.05
N THR A 158 -5.73 22.19 9.49
CA THR A 158 -5.37 21.27 10.56
C THR A 158 -4.91 19.91 10.00
N PRO A 159 -4.12 19.13 10.76
CA PRO A 159 -3.84 17.74 10.41
C PRO A 159 -5.14 16.93 10.32
N CYS A 160 -5.21 15.99 9.38
CA CYS A 160 -6.37 15.10 9.28
C CYS A 160 -6.35 14.00 10.35
N GLU A 161 -7.46 13.24 10.45
CA GLU A 161 -7.69 12.18 11.46
C GLU A 161 -6.51 11.21 11.66
N PHE A 162 -5.77 10.87 10.58
CA PHE A 162 -4.64 9.94 10.65
C PHE A 162 -3.27 10.64 10.79
N GLY A 163 -3.25 11.92 11.19
CA GLY A 163 -2.00 12.65 11.43
C GLY A 163 -1.23 13.07 10.16
N LYS A 164 -1.89 13.11 9.00
CA LYS A 164 -1.29 13.75 7.81
C LYS A 164 -1.18 15.25 8.07
N ALA A 165 0.03 15.80 7.87
CA ALA A 165 0.31 17.22 8.13
C ALA A 165 -0.59 18.12 7.27
N SER A 166 -1.01 19.28 7.82
CA SER A 166 -1.90 20.21 7.10
C SER A 166 -1.33 20.69 5.76
N THR A 167 -0.01 20.76 5.61
CA THR A 167 0.66 21.08 4.34
C THR A 167 0.39 20.07 3.24
N ASP A 168 0.12 18.81 3.61
CA ASP A 168 -0.09 17.69 2.70
C ASP A 168 -1.58 17.33 2.54
N VAL A 169 -2.46 17.94 3.31
CA VAL A 169 -3.91 17.80 3.16
C VAL A 169 -4.38 18.78 2.09
N LYS A 170 -4.83 18.25 0.95
CA LYS A 170 -5.31 19.05 -0.19
C LYS A 170 -6.83 18.90 -0.34
N TYR A 171 -7.51 20.00 -0.60
CA TYR A 171 -8.96 19.96 -0.85
C TYR A 171 -9.28 19.09 -2.08
N LEU A 172 -10.21 18.17 -1.93
CA LEU A 172 -10.62 17.27 -3.00
C LEU A 172 -11.99 17.69 -3.53
N GLU A 173 -12.01 18.10 -4.80
CA GLU A 173 -13.23 18.40 -5.54
C GLU A 173 -13.26 17.69 -6.88
N GLY A 174 -14.47 17.53 -7.39
CA GLY A 174 -14.68 16.87 -8.70
C GLY A 174 -14.16 17.71 -9.88
N PRO A 175 -13.88 17.06 -10.99
CA PRO A 175 -13.98 15.62 -11.21
C PRO A 175 -12.89 14.83 -10.49
N PHE A 176 -13.24 13.60 -10.10
CA PHE A 176 -12.36 12.71 -9.34
C PHE A 176 -11.77 11.61 -10.21
N TYR A 177 -10.67 11.07 -9.75
CA TYR A 177 -10.04 9.85 -10.28
C TYR A 177 -9.93 8.81 -9.17
N ILE A 178 -10.27 7.55 -9.49
CA ILE A 178 -10.06 6.41 -8.60
C ILE A 178 -9.15 5.39 -9.28
N MET A 179 -8.22 4.83 -8.52
CA MET A 179 -7.27 3.80 -8.96
C MET A 179 -7.25 2.64 -7.98
N ASP A 180 -7.35 1.42 -8.47
CA ASP A 180 -7.20 0.21 -7.66
C ASP A 180 -5.72 -0.04 -7.36
N ILE A 181 -5.36 0.08 -6.09
CA ILE A 181 -4.01 -0.18 -5.57
C ILE A 181 -3.98 -1.38 -4.62
N SER A 182 -4.97 -2.25 -4.70
CA SER A 182 -5.08 -3.48 -3.89
C SER A 182 -3.89 -4.42 -4.10
N ILE A 183 -3.68 -5.35 -3.17
CA ILE A 183 -2.58 -6.33 -3.26
C ILE A 183 -2.66 -7.20 -4.52
N ASP A 184 -3.86 -7.52 -4.95
CA ASP A 184 -4.17 -8.34 -6.13
C ASP A 184 -4.44 -7.52 -7.40
N SER A 185 -4.19 -6.21 -7.37
CA SER A 185 -4.34 -5.35 -8.56
C SER A 185 -3.35 -5.75 -9.65
N LYS A 186 -3.87 -6.10 -10.83
CA LYS A 186 -3.03 -6.50 -11.98
C LYS A 186 -2.20 -5.35 -12.56
N LEU A 187 -2.67 -4.12 -12.38
CA LEU A 187 -2.03 -2.91 -12.93
C LEU A 187 -1.20 -2.15 -11.90
N ALA A 188 -1.29 -2.53 -10.63
CA ALA A 188 -0.54 -1.96 -9.54
C ALA A 188 -0.14 -3.06 -8.56
N PRO A 189 0.70 -4.02 -8.97
CA PRO A 189 1.06 -5.15 -8.11
C PRO A 189 1.71 -4.63 -6.83
N LEU A 190 1.28 -5.19 -5.70
CA LEU A 190 1.90 -4.91 -4.41
C LEU A 190 3.12 -5.82 -4.25
N THR A 191 4.29 -5.22 -4.12
CA THR A 191 5.52 -5.99 -3.93
C THR A 191 5.67 -6.46 -2.50
N THR A 192 6.10 -7.72 -2.33
CA THR A 192 6.22 -8.36 -1.02
C THR A 192 7.60 -8.97 -0.83
N LEU A 193 8.09 -8.96 0.42
CA LEU A 193 9.35 -9.57 0.82
C LEU A 193 9.16 -10.27 2.17
N THR A 194 9.55 -11.54 2.25
CA THR A 194 9.52 -12.30 3.51
C THR A 194 10.64 -11.85 4.46
N LEU A 195 10.33 -11.78 5.74
CA LEU A 195 11.26 -11.36 6.79
C LEU A 195 11.64 -12.51 7.76
N GLY A 196 10.89 -13.60 7.74
CA GLY A 196 11.16 -14.78 8.57
C GLY A 196 12.37 -15.58 8.09
N GLY A 197 12.99 -16.31 9.01
CA GLY A 197 14.17 -17.12 8.71
C GLY A 197 14.62 -17.95 9.89
N LEU A 198 15.90 -18.36 9.86
CA LEU A 198 16.54 -19.01 10.99
C LEU A 198 16.74 -18.01 12.13
N MET A 199 16.43 -18.44 13.34
CA MET A 199 16.69 -17.65 14.53
C MET A 199 18.17 -17.71 14.87
N VAL A 200 18.79 -16.55 15.09
CA VAL A 200 20.20 -16.42 15.39
C VAL A 200 20.43 -15.76 16.74
N ASN A 201 21.54 -16.06 17.35
CA ASN A 201 22.04 -15.31 18.49
C ASN A 201 22.51 -13.93 17.98
N GLU A 202 22.04 -12.84 18.60
CA GLU A 202 22.31 -11.47 18.14
C GLU A 202 23.79 -11.06 18.29
N GLU A 203 24.50 -11.66 19.25
CA GLU A 203 25.92 -11.34 19.51
C GLU A 203 26.87 -12.16 18.64
N THR A 204 26.58 -13.46 18.44
CA THR A 204 27.50 -14.39 17.76
C THR A 204 27.11 -14.68 16.31
N GLY A 205 25.86 -14.45 15.93
CA GLY A 205 25.30 -14.81 14.62
C GLY A 205 25.06 -16.32 14.45
N GLU A 206 25.26 -17.11 15.49
CA GLU A 206 25.04 -18.56 15.45
C GLU A 206 23.54 -18.89 15.39
N VAL A 207 23.19 -19.87 14.56
CA VAL A 207 21.81 -20.38 14.50
C VAL A 207 21.46 -21.07 15.81
N LEU A 208 20.34 -20.68 16.40
CA LEU A 208 19.86 -21.27 17.63
C LEU A 208 19.22 -22.64 17.37
N ASP A 209 19.47 -23.59 18.30
CA ASP A 209 18.90 -24.92 18.28
C ASP A 209 17.44 -24.88 18.79
N GLN A 210 16.55 -25.63 18.12
CA GLN A 210 15.12 -25.70 18.51
C GLN A 210 14.91 -26.42 19.85
N ASN A 211 15.90 -27.15 20.36
CA ASN A 211 15.86 -27.89 21.61
C ASN A 211 16.55 -27.16 22.79
N LYS A 212 17.05 -25.95 22.53
CA LYS A 212 17.61 -25.06 23.53
C LYS A 212 16.80 -23.78 23.60
#